data_640bf539973f30148c818e4b30fc5333
#
_entry.id   640bf539973f30148c818e4b30fc5333
#
_cell.length_a   1.000
_cell.length_b   1.000
_cell.length_c   1.000
_cell.angle_alpha   90.00
_cell.angle_beta   90.00
_cell.angle_gamma   90.00
#
_symmetry.space_group_name_H-M   'P 1'
#
loop_
_entity.id
_entity.type
_entity.pdbx_description
1 polymer ?
#
loop_
_entity_poly.entity_id
_entity_poly.type
_entity_poly.pdbx_seq_one_letter_code
_entity_poly.pdbx_strand_id
1 'polypeptide(L)'
;MTLDALQPVAAAAFEGARARAAALCDPELLFLIRDRIRATLGGDPATAERVPLSAMEGDCLALVDQMLIDVSATTDEQVAAADRHFAPGGLSDFVTAAYLTEAGVRLEIASARLIGGPR
;
A
#
# COMPACT_ATOMS: atom_id res chain seq x y z
N MET A 1 -4.61 22.89 -9.25
CA MET A 1 -4.02 22.16 -10.37
C MET A 1 -3.84 20.69 -9.99
N THR A 2 -4.13 19.81 -10.90
CA THR A 2 -4.09 18.37 -10.65
C THR A 2 -2.96 17.70 -11.44
N LEU A 3 -2.62 16.48 -11.07
CA LEU A 3 -1.64 15.68 -11.80
C LEU A 3 -2.11 15.44 -13.25
N ASP A 4 -3.40 15.18 -13.44
CA ASP A 4 -4.00 14.99 -14.77
C ASP A 4 -3.71 16.16 -15.69
N ALA A 5 -3.84 17.38 -15.18
CA ALA A 5 -3.62 18.60 -15.98
C ALA A 5 -2.15 18.81 -16.32
N LEU A 6 -1.25 18.46 -15.37
CA LEU A 6 0.19 18.69 -15.56
C LEU A 6 0.89 17.56 -16.30
N GLN A 7 0.53 16.32 -15.98
CA GLN A 7 1.22 15.14 -16.51
C GLN A 7 0.21 14.05 -16.89
N PRO A 8 -0.51 14.22 -18.02
CA PRO A 8 -1.55 13.26 -18.40
C PRO A 8 -1.04 11.82 -18.54
N VAL A 9 0.16 11.63 -19.08
CA VAL A 9 0.76 10.30 -19.26
C VAL A 9 1.08 9.65 -17.90
N ALA A 10 1.64 10.44 -16.98
CA ALA A 10 1.95 9.96 -15.64
C ALA A 10 0.68 9.63 -14.87
N ALA A 11 -0.36 10.45 -15.00
CA ALA A 11 -1.66 10.20 -14.37
C ALA A 11 -2.30 8.91 -14.90
N ALA A 12 -2.23 8.66 -16.21
CA ALA A 12 -2.75 7.44 -16.80
C ALA A 12 -1.98 6.21 -16.31
N ALA A 13 -0.66 6.31 -16.20
CA ALA A 13 0.18 5.23 -15.66
C ALA A 13 -0.16 4.94 -14.18
N PHE A 14 -0.40 5.98 -13.41
CA PHE A 14 -0.81 5.88 -12.01
C PHE A 14 -2.16 5.16 -11.86
N GLU A 15 -3.15 5.53 -12.67
CA GLU A 15 -4.45 4.85 -12.68
C GLU A 15 -4.33 3.39 -13.12
N GLY A 16 -3.46 3.09 -14.07
CA GLY A 16 -3.15 1.72 -14.47
C GLY A 16 -2.57 0.90 -13.33
N ALA A 17 -1.66 1.48 -12.55
CA ALA A 17 -1.07 0.83 -11.37
C ALA A 17 -2.13 0.57 -10.29
N ARG A 18 -3.03 1.51 -10.06
CA ARG A 18 -4.15 1.33 -9.11
C ARG A 18 -5.06 0.19 -9.54
N ALA A 19 -5.41 0.14 -10.81
CA ALA A 19 -6.25 -0.93 -11.36
C ALA A 19 -5.56 -2.28 -11.23
N ARG A 20 -4.25 -2.33 -11.47
CA ARG A 20 -3.46 -3.55 -11.33
C ARG A 20 -3.44 -4.03 -9.88
N ALA A 21 -3.20 -3.14 -8.92
CA ALA A 21 -3.23 -3.47 -7.50
C ALA A 21 -4.59 -4.04 -7.10
N ALA A 22 -5.68 -3.42 -7.56
CA ALA A 22 -7.03 -3.88 -7.28
C ALA A 22 -7.31 -5.27 -7.85
N ALA A 23 -6.68 -5.63 -8.97
CA ALA A 23 -6.82 -6.96 -9.57
C ALA A 23 -6.03 -8.05 -8.84
N LEU A 24 -4.98 -7.67 -8.11
CA LEU A 24 -4.06 -8.62 -7.46
C LEU A 24 -4.40 -8.92 -6.00
N CYS A 25 -5.28 -8.16 -5.39
CA CYS A 25 -5.52 -8.24 -3.96
C CYS A 25 -7.02 -8.14 -3.65
N ASP A 26 -7.47 -8.87 -2.63
CA ASP A 26 -8.83 -8.74 -2.13
C ASP A 26 -9.15 -7.27 -1.79
N PRO A 27 -10.32 -6.74 -2.20
CA PRO A 27 -10.64 -5.33 -1.99
C PRO A 27 -10.60 -4.86 -0.54
N GLU A 28 -11.07 -5.68 0.39
CA GLU A 28 -11.06 -5.30 1.81
C GLU A 28 -9.64 -5.25 2.36
N LEU A 29 -8.82 -6.23 2.00
CA LEU A 29 -7.41 -6.26 2.40
C LEU A 29 -6.66 -5.10 1.76
N LEU A 30 -6.89 -4.82 0.48
CA LEU A 30 -6.27 -3.70 -0.21
C LEU A 30 -6.62 -2.37 0.44
N PHE A 31 -7.88 -2.18 0.83
CA PHE A 31 -8.32 -0.98 1.53
C PHE A 31 -7.58 -0.83 2.87
N LEU A 32 -7.46 -1.93 3.62
CA LEU A 32 -6.78 -1.93 4.92
C LEU A 32 -5.30 -1.56 4.78
N ILE A 33 -4.58 -2.17 3.84
CA ILE A 33 -3.15 -1.86 3.64
C ILE A 33 -2.96 -0.46 3.09
N ARG A 34 -3.84 0.03 2.24
CA ARG A 34 -3.78 1.41 1.74
C ARG A 34 -3.94 2.42 2.86
N ASP A 35 -4.90 2.20 3.76
CA ASP A 35 -5.09 3.03 4.96
C ASP A 35 -3.82 3.04 5.82
N ARG A 36 -3.25 1.86 6.04
CA ARG A 36 -2.04 1.72 6.85
C ARG A 36 -0.86 2.45 6.23
N ILE A 37 -0.64 2.28 4.93
CA ILE A 37 0.43 2.94 4.20
C ILE A 37 0.24 4.46 4.25
N ARG A 38 -0.97 4.93 4.00
CA ARG A 38 -1.29 6.36 4.04
C ARG A 38 -1.03 6.95 5.42
N ALA A 39 -1.46 6.27 6.48
CA ALA A 39 -1.24 6.72 7.84
C ALA A 39 0.25 6.79 8.18
N THR A 40 1.00 5.77 7.80
CA THR A 40 2.43 5.69 8.07
C THR A 40 3.21 6.78 7.33
N LEU A 41 2.95 6.95 6.04
CA LEU A 41 3.67 7.92 5.20
C LEU A 41 3.17 9.35 5.41
N GLY A 42 1.87 9.50 5.67
CA GLY A 42 1.24 10.80 5.87
C GLY A 42 1.30 11.31 7.31
N GLY A 43 1.71 10.48 8.25
CA GLY A 43 1.82 10.86 9.65
C GLY A 43 0.49 10.94 10.39
N ASP A 44 -0.51 10.16 10.00
CA ASP A 44 -1.81 10.10 10.69
C ASP A 44 -1.84 8.90 11.64
N PRO A 45 -1.54 9.10 12.95
CA PRO A 45 -1.47 8.01 13.90
C PRO A 45 -2.83 7.35 14.20
N ALA A 46 -3.92 8.08 14.05
CA ALA A 46 -5.24 7.54 14.35
C ALA A 46 -5.61 6.39 13.43
N THR A 47 -5.28 6.49 12.15
CA THR A 47 -5.51 5.40 11.19
C THR A 47 -4.50 4.27 11.38
N ALA A 48 -3.25 4.61 11.72
CA ALA A 48 -2.19 3.62 11.95
C ALA A 48 -2.51 2.69 13.13
N GLU A 49 -3.31 3.14 14.09
CA GLU A 49 -3.67 2.36 15.27
C GLU A 49 -4.86 1.43 15.07
N ARG A 50 -5.45 1.40 13.86
CA ARG A 50 -6.57 0.51 13.59
C ARG A 50 -6.21 -0.94 13.88
N VAL A 51 -7.03 -1.62 14.68
CA VAL A 51 -6.83 -3.01 15.05
C VAL A 51 -7.24 -3.92 13.88
N PRO A 52 -6.40 -4.88 13.45
CA PRO A 52 -6.77 -5.85 12.42
C PRO A 52 -7.94 -6.74 12.90
N LEU A 53 -8.80 -7.12 11.95
CA LEU A 53 -9.99 -7.92 12.24
C LEU A 53 -9.72 -9.43 12.25
N SER A 54 -8.61 -9.88 11.66
CA SER A 54 -8.27 -11.30 11.52
C SER A 54 -6.77 -11.53 11.62
N ALA A 55 -6.39 -12.80 11.82
CA ALA A 55 -4.97 -13.19 11.82
C ALA A 55 -4.32 -12.90 10.46
N MET A 56 -5.06 -13.13 9.36
CA MET A 56 -4.56 -12.83 8.02
C MET A 56 -4.25 -11.34 7.87
N GLU A 57 -5.15 -10.48 8.29
CA GLU A 57 -4.95 -9.04 8.22
C GLU A 57 -3.78 -8.60 9.09
N GLY A 58 -3.67 -9.16 10.31
CA GLY A 58 -2.57 -8.85 11.22
C GLY A 58 -1.21 -9.24 10.63
N ASP A 59 -1.09 -10.43 10.09
CA ASP A 59 0.16 -10.92 9.50
C ASP A 59 0.53 -10.12 8.23
N CYS A 60 -0.46 -9.78 7.42
CA CYS A 60 -0.24 -8.96 6.22
C CYS A 60 0.18 -7.53 6.58
N LEU A 61 -0.46 -6.92 7.58
CA LEU A 61 -0.08 -5.59 8.04
C LEU A 61 1.32 -5.57 8.63
N ALA A 62 1.69 -6.59 9.39
CA ALA A 62 3.05 -6.69 9.94
C ALA A 62 4.11 -6.74 8.83
N LEU A 63 3.83 -7.49 7.78
CA LEU A 63 4.73 -7.56 6.62
C LEU A 63 4.82 -6.21 5.91
N VAL A 64 3.69 -5.56 5.68
CA VAL A 64 3.64 -4.23 5.03
C VAL A 64 4.38 -3.19 5.89
N ASP A 65 4.17 -3.17 7.19
CA ASP A 65 4.87 -2.26 8.08
C ASP A 65 6.40 -2.45 7.98
N GLN A 66 6.86 -3.70 7.94
CA GLN A 66 8.28 -3.98 7.80
C GLN A 66 8.82 -3.50 6.45
N MET A 67 8.06 -3.70 5.37
CA MET A 67 8.44 -3.23 4.04
C MET A 67 8.57 -1.71 3.99
N LEU A 68 7.72 -1.00 4.71
CA LEU A 68 7.74 0.48 4.75
C LEU A 68 8.91 1.02 5.57
N ILE A 69 9.27 0.34 6.64
CA ILE A 69 10.34 0.79 7.56
C ILE A 69 11.71 0.42 7.00
N ASP A 70 11.91 -0.86 6.73
CA ASP A 70 13.18 -1.38 6.22
C ASP A 70 12.94 -2.75 5.59
N VAL A 71 12.80 -2.78 4.27
CA VAL A 71 12.54 -4.02 3.53
C VAL A 71 13.67 -5.02 3.69
N SER A 72 14.90 -4.56 3.88
CA SER A 72 16.06 -5.45 4.03
C SER A 72 16.06 -6.21 5.35
N ALA A 73 15.31 -5.73 6.35
CA ALA A 73 15.19 -6.37 7.65
C ALA A 73 13.98 -7.32 7.74
N THR A 74 13.28 -7.55 6.62
CA THR A 74 12.17 -8.50 6.58
C THR A 74 12.68 -9.91 6.91
N THR A 75 12.03 -10.58 7.86
CA THR A 75 12.43 -11.91 8.30
C THR A 75 11.68 -13.03 7.58
N ASP A 76 12.27 -14.23 7.58
CA ASP A 76 11.61 -15.41 7.03
C ASP A 76 10.30 -15.71 7.77
N GLU A 77 10.24 -15.45 9.07
CA GLU A 77 9.05 -15.64 9.90
C GLU A 77 7.92 -14.71 9.47
N GLN A 78 8.24 -13.44 9.17
CA GLN A 78 7.24 -12.49 8.70
C GLN A 78 6.67 -12.91 7.34
N VAL A 79 7.52 -13.37 6.45
CA VAL A 79 7.12 -13.86 5.13
C VAL A 79 6.25 -15.11 5.28
N ALA A 80 6.68 -16.08 6.08
CA ALA A 80 5.94 -17.32 6.30
C ALA A 80 4.58 -17.07 6.95
N ALA A 81 4.51 -16.16 7.92
CA ALA A 81 3.28 -15.81 8.60
C ALA A 81 2.22 -15.27 7.62
N ALA A 82 2.63 -14.41 6.69
CA ALA A 82 1.73 -13.90 5.66
C ALA A 82 1.40 -14.98 4.62
N ASP A 83 2.41 -15.72 4.16
CA ASP A 83 2.27 -16.70 3.09
C ASP A 83 1.24 -17.80 3.41
N ARG A 84 1.15 -18.21 4.66
CA ARG A 84 0.21 -19.26 5.07
C ARG A 84 -1.25 -18.93 4.80
N HIS A 85 -1.59 -17.68 4.59
CA HIS A 85 -2.96 -17.22 4.32
C HIS A 85 -3.29 -17.17 2.83
N PHE A 86 -2.33 -17.46 1.97
CA PHE A 86 -2.49 -17.38 0.53
C PHE A 86 -2.29 -18.73 -0.15
N ALA A 87 -2.94 -18.91 -1.29
CA ALA A 87 -2.65 -20.03 -2.19
C ALA A 87 -1.24 -19.83 -2.78
N PRO A 88 -0.62 -20.89 -3.34
CA PRO A 88 0.68 -20.75 -3.99
C PRO A 88 0.71 -19.60 -5.00
N GLY A 89 1.69 -18.72 -4.87
CA GLY A 89 1.81 -17.53 -5.71
C GLY A 89 1.00 -16.32 -5.22
N GLY A 90 0.07 -16.51 -4.28
CA GLY A 90 -0.79 -15.43 -3.79
C GLY A 90 -0.02 -14.37 -3.00
N LEU A 91 1.01 -14.77 -2.24
CA LEU A 91 1.83 -13.80 -1.52
C LEU A 91 2.55 -12.85 -2.48
N SER A 92 3.06 -13.36 -3.59
CA SER A 92 3.72 -12.52 -4.62
C SER A 92 2.74 -11.48 -5.16
N ASP A 93 1.50 -11.87 -5.43
CA ASP A 93 0.46 -10.95 -5.88
C ASP A 93 0.16 -9.90 -4.81
N PHE A 94 0.06 -10.31 -3.55
CA PHE A 94 -0.17 -9.39 -2.43
C PHE A 94 0.98 -8.38 -2.30
N VAL A 95 2.21 -8.84 -2.33
CA VAL A 95 3.39 -7.96 -2.22
C VAL A 95 3.44 -6.97 -3.38
N THR A 96 3.13 -7.43 -4.58
CA THR A 96 3.06 -6.55 -5.75
C THR A 96 1.98 -5.49 -5.57
N ALA A 97 0.79 -5.89 -5.10
CA ALA A 97 -0.29 -4.94 -4.81
C ALA A 97 0.12 -3.92 -3.75
N ALA A 98 0.83 -4.36 -2.71
CA ALA A 98 1.33 -3.48 -1.64
C ALA A 98 2.32 -2.46 -2.18
N TYR A 99 3.26 -2.87 -3.02
CA TYR A 99 4.22 -1.93 -3.64
C TYR A 99 3.54 -0.93 -4.57
N LEU A 100 2.59 -1.37 -5.38
CA LEU A 100 1.84 -0.47 -6.25
C LEU A 100 1.03 0.54 -5.43
N THR A 101 0.45 0.10 -4.32
CA THR A 101 -0.32 0.95 -3.41
C THR A 101 0.60 1.97 -2.72
N GLU A 102 1.77 1.54 -2.25
CA GLU A 102 2.76 2.44 -1.65
C GLU A 102 3.19 3.52 -2.64
N ALA A 103 3.54 3.12 -3.86
CA ALA A 103 3.94 4.07 -4.90
C ALA A 103 2.84 5.09 -5.17
N GLY A 104 1.59 4.64 -5.22
CA GLY A 104 0.43 5.51 -5.43
C GLY A 104 0.22 6.49 -4.29
N VAL A 105 0.32 6.04 -3.05
CA VAL A 105 0.19 6.90 -1.88
C VAL A 105 1.31 7.93 -1.83
N ARG A 106 2.55 7.53 -2.11
CA ARG A 106 3.68 8.47 -2.17
C ARG A 106 3.46 9.54 -3.22
N LEU A 107 2.97 9.15 -4.40
CA LEU A 107 2.68 10.09 -5.47
C LEU A 107 1.56 11.06 -5.09
N GLU A 108 0.49 10.56 -4.45
CA GLU A 108 -0.61 11.41 -3.99
C GLU A 108 -0.11 12.47 -3.00
N ILE A 109 0.69 12.07 -2.02
CA ILE A 109 1.22 12.97 -1.00
C ILE A 109 2.15 14.00 -1.64
N ALA A 110 3.09 13.55 -2.49
CA ALA A 110 4.02 14.44 -3.17
C ALA A 110 3.29 15.43 -4.09
N SER A 111 2.31 14.95 -4.84
CA SER A 111 1.52 15.80 -5.74
C SER A 111 0.75 16.88 -4.98
N ALA A 112 0.13 16.51 -3.87
CA ALA A 112 -0.61 17.46 -3.05
C ALA A 112 0.28 18.57 -2.51
N ARG A 113 1.52 18.27 -2.15
CA ARG A 113 2.47 19.24 -1.61
C ARG A 113 3.14 20.08 -2.69
N LEU A 114 3.42 19.48 -3.86
CA LEU A 114 4.18 20.16 -4.92
C LEU A 114 3.30 20.91 -5.91
N ILE A 115 2.08 20.44 -6.13
CA ILE A 115 1.21 20.95 -7.20
C ILE A 115 0.15 21.91 -6.67
N GLY A 116 0.08 22.08 -5.36
CA GLY A 116 -0.77 23.13 -4.81
C GLY A 116 -2.07 22.66 -4.23
N GLY A 117 -2.06 21.57 -3.52
CA GLY A 117 -3.14 21.28 -2.61
C GLY A 117 -3.21 22.35 -1.53
N PRO A 118 -4.30 22.44 -0.79
CA PRO A 118 -4.40 23.36 0.35
C PRO A 118 -3.29 23.06 1.35
N ARG A 119 -2.74 24.09 1.90
CA ARG A 119 -1.65 24.00 2.88
C ARG A 119 -2.11 24.38 4.25
#